data_e6916a344c57d68c3dbc39497426c808
#
_entry.id   e6916a344c57d68c3dbc39497426c808
#
_cell.length_a   1.000
_cell.length_b   1.000
_cell.length_c   1.000
_cell.angle_alpha   90.00
_cell.angle_beta   90.00
_cell.angle_gamma   90.00
#
_symmetry.space_group_name_H-M   'P 1'
#
loop_
_entity.id
_entity.type
_entity.pdbx_description
1 polymer ?
#
loop_
_entity_poly.entity_id
_entity_poly.type
_entity_poly.pdbx_seq_one_letter_code
_entity_poly.pdbx_strand_id
1 'polypeptide(L)'
;MKAKTAKPAKDLSYRQSPDYVPTKEKVFYGMGALMDGGGVALMSCVMLKYMTTMGIAMSVASTIMLVAKFWDAITDPVMGFISDNTRGRFGRRKPYMFAGGVLLLIGIFVMFMPIRDWGVSVGGFTAFIVIMYILWNTFSTIAMVPYCSMASDISPSFKERNNANTVKLVFNAVASGLAYVLPLLFIEALINKDGYLFMPNMSTTEFWLCLSIIFGVLFGGGLI
;
A
#
# COMPACT_ATOMS: atom_id res chain seq x y z
N MET A 1 -23.66 -47.09 -6.17
CA MET A 1 -24.52 -45.90 -6.10
C MET A 1 -23.94 -44.95 -5.06
N LYS A 2 -23.25 -43.89 -5.48
CA LYS A 2 -22.73 -42.86 -4.56
C LYS A 2 -23.81 -41.83 -4.33
N ALA A 3 -24.30 -41.74 -3.12
CA ALA A 3 -25.29 -40.73 -2.70
C ALA A 3 -24.69 -39.33 -2.94
N LYS A 4 -25.31 -38.50 -3.79
CA LYS A 4 -25.07 -37.08 -3.89
C LYS A 4 -25.51 -36.46 -2.56
N THR A 5 -24.55 -36.05 -1.75
CA THR A 5 -24.82 -35.21 -0.58
C THR A 5 -25.44 -33.89 -1.06
N ALA A 6 -26.71 -33.72 -0.87
CA ALA A 6 -27.42 -32.47 -1.10
C ALA A 6 -26.85 -31.42 -0.16
N LYS A 7 -26.36 -30.30 -0.71
CA LYS A 7 -25.99 -29.13 0.07
C LYS A 7 -27.15 -28.65 0.91
N PRO A 8 -26.97 -28.38 2.20
CA PRO A 8 -28.07 -28.04 3.08
C PRO A 8 -28.78 -26.75 2.62
N ALA A 9 -30.10 -26.80 2.60
CA ALA A 9 -31.01 -25.70 2.23
C ALA A 9 -30.85 -24.41 3.05
N LYS A 10 -29.96 -24.43 4.05
CA LYS A 10 -29.66 -23.34 4.98
C LYS A 10 -28.90 -22.14 4.33
N ASP A 11 -28.38 -22.32 3.12
CA ASP A 11 -27.49 -21.33 2.47
C ASP A 11 -28.26 -20.24 1.69
N LEU A 12 -29.48 -20.55 1.23
CA LEU A 12 -30.31 -19.59 0.47
C LEU A 12 -31.01 -18.57 1.38
N SER A 13 -31.48 -19.00 2.55
CA SER A 13 -32.14 -18.11 3.52
C SER A 13 -31.18 -17.12 4.14
N TYR A 14 -29.90 -17.50 4.32
CA TYR A 14 -28.87 -16.61 4.87
C TYR A 14 -28.49 -15.51 3.88
N ARG A 15 -28.47 -15.78 2.57
CA ARG A 15 -28.18 -14.78 1.53
C ARG A 15 -29.29 -13.74 1.37
N GLN A 16 -30.46 -13.98 1.93
CA GLN A 16 -31.59 -13.04 1.95
C GLN A 16 -31.65 -12.23 3.25
N SER A 17 -30.77 -12.51 4.21
CA SER A 17 -30.72 -11.73 5.45
C SER A 17 -30.20 -10.32 5.20
N PRO A 18 -30.71 -9.29 5.89
CA PRO A 18 -30.24 -7.91 5.74
C PRO A 18 -28.76 -7.72 6.15
N ASP A 19 -28.22 -8.67 6.90
CA ASP A 19 -26.83 -8.64 7.38
C ASP A 19 -25.85 -9.27 6.40
N TYR A 20 -26.34 -9.91 5.32
CA TYR A 20 -25.49 -10.57 4.33
C TYR A 20 -24.77 -9.55 3.45
N VAL A 21 -23.45 -9.68 3.37
CA VAL A 21 -22.61 -8.87 2.48
C VAL A 21 -22.31 -9.64 1.19
N PRO A 22 -22.67 -9.13 0.01
CA PRO A 22 -22.37 -9.77 -1.27
C PRO A 22 -20.89 -10.02 -1.47
N THR A 23 -20.55 -11.12 -2.13
CA THR A 23 -19.14 -11.47 -2.40
C THR A 23 -18.39 -10.37 -3.15
N LYS A 24 -19.09 -9.65 -4.04
CA LYS A 24 -18.51 -8.51 -4.77
C LYS A 24 -18.01 -7.43 -3.82
N GLU A 25 -18.80 -7.03 -2.83
CA GLU A 25 -18.42 -6.00 -1.86
C GLU A 25 -17.25 -6.45 -0.99
N LYS A 26 -17.20 -7.73 -0.59
CA LYS A 26 -16.05 -8.31 0.12
C LYS A 26 -14.77 -8.26 -0.72
N VAL A 27 -14.87 -8.54 -2.02
CA VAL A 27 -13.74 -8.48 -2.95
C VAL A 27 -13.28 -7.04 -3.13
N PHE A 28 -14.19 -6.08 -3.37
CA PHE A 28 -13.83 -4.66 -3.46
C PHE A 28 -13.19 -4.15 -2.16
N TYR A 29 -13.72 -4.52 -1.01
CA TYR A 29 -13.07 -4.24 0.27
C TYR A 29 -11.68 -4.86 0.34
N GLY A 30 -11.53 -6.13 -0.07
CA GLY A 30 -10.25 -6.83 -0.11
C GLY A 30 -9.22 -6.17 -1.05
N MET A 31 -9.65 -5.59 -2.18
CA MET A 31 -8.76 -4.90 -3.11
C MET A 31 -8.03 -3.71 -2.48
N GLY A 32 -8.65 -3.00 -1.53
CA GLY A 32 -7.97 -1.96 -0.77
C GLY A 32 -6.74 -2.48 0.01
N ALA A 33 -6.72 -3.77 0.34
CA ALA A 33 -5.56 -4.39 0.99
C ALA A 33 -4.35 -4.57 0.06
N LEU A 34 -4.49 -4.39 -1.26
CA LEU A 34 -3.35 -4.36 -2.19
C LEU A 34 -2.38 -3.23 -1.83
N MET A 35 -2.91 -2.07 -1.45
CA MET A 35 -2.09 -0.96 -0.98
C MET A 35 -1.56 -1.19 0.44
N ASP A 36 -2.38 -1.71 1.35
CA ASP A 36 -2.01 -2.01 2.74
C ASP A 36 -0.83 -3.01 2.79
N GLY A 37 -0.96 -4.17 2.13
CA GLY A 37 0.09 -5.18 2.09
C GLY A 37 1.18 -4.88 1.07
N GLY A 38 0.79 -4.58 -0.17
CA GLY A 38 1.71 -4.41 -1.29
C GLY A 38 2.48 -3.10 -1.23
N GLY A 39 1.81 -1.97 -1.03
CA GLY A 39 2.45 -0.65 -1.00
C GLY A 39 3.41 -0.50 0.17
N VAL A 40 3.01 -0.93 1.37
CA VAL A 40 3.87 -0.87 2.58
C VAL A 40 5.05 -1.83 2.47
N ALA A 41 4.84 -3.06 1.98
CA ALA A 41 5.92 -4.04 1.77
C ALA A 41 6.93 -3.56 0.73
N LEU A 42 6.43 -3.03 -0.40
CA LEU A 42 7.26 -2.44 -1.45
C LEU A 42 8.13 -1.33 -0.89
N MET A 43 7.52 -0.37 -0.19
CA MET A 43 8.25 0.75 0.40
C MET A 43 9.31 0.29 1.40
N SER A 44 9.00 -0.70 2.23
CA SER A 44 9.97 -1.23 3.20
C SER A 44 11.19 -1.87 2.53
N CYS A 45 10.98 -2.60 1.44
CA CYS A 45 12.04 -3.30 0.72
C CYS A 45 12.84 -2.37 -0.22
N VAL A 46 12.10 -1.62 -1.05
CA VAL A 46 12.68 -0.81 -2.14
C VAL A 46 13.34 0.45 -1.61
N MET A 47 12.76 1.09 -0.60
CA MET A 47 13.24 2.39 -0.10
C MET A 47 14.65 2.32 0.48
N LEU A 48 14.96 1.27 1.25
CA LEU A 48 16.32 1.09 1.78
C LEU A 48 17.33 0.94 0.63
N LYS A 49 16.99 0.12 -0.38
CA LYS A 49 17.85 -0.09 -1.54
C LYS A 49 18.01 1.19 -2.37
N TYR A 50 16.91 1.92 -2.58
CA TYR A 50 16.93 3.21 -3.29
C TYR A 50 17.86 4.20 -2.61
N MET A 51 17.69 4.44 -1.30
CA MET A 51 18.54 5.37 -0.55
C MET A 51 20.03 5.01 -0.66
N THR A 52 20.37 3.73 -0.52
CA THR A 52 21.77 3.28 -0.58
C THR A 52 22.35 3.37 -1.97
N THR A 53 21.59 3.10 -3.03
CA THR A 53 22.05 3.26 -4.42
C THR A 53 22.25 4.73 -4.79
N MET A 54 21.52 5.64 -4.18
CA MET A 54 21.68 7.10 -4.37
C MET A 54 22.80 7.72 -3.52
N GLY A 55 23.55 6.89 -2.77
CA GLY A 55 24.73 7.32 -2.01
C GLY A 55 24.47 7.71 -0.57
N ILE A 56 23.30 7.44 -0.02
CA ILE A 56 23.01 7.60 1.43
C ILE A 56 23.60 6.39 2.17
N ALA A 57 24.37 6.64 3.24
CA ALA A 57 24.91 5.57 4.05
C ALA A 57 23.78 4.70 4.65
N MET A 58 23.98 3.39 4.70
CA MET A 58 22.96 2.43 5.16
C MET A 58 22.50 2.73 6.60
N SER A 59 23.38 3.18 7.47
CA SER A 59 23.05 3.59 8.84
C SER A 59 22.09 4.78 8.87
N VAL A 60 22.31 5.78 8.00
CA VAL A 60 21.44 6.96 7.88
C VAL A 60 20.09 6.54 7.30
N ALA A 61 20.09 5.73 6.25
CA ALA A 61 18.85 5.23 5.64
C ALA A 61 17.97 4.45 6.65
N SER A 62 18.58 3.56 7.44
CA SER A 62 17.90 2.81 8.48
C SER A 62 17.35 3.72 9.59
N THR A 63 18.09 4.77 9.97
CA THR A 63 17.63 5.76 10.95
C THR A 63 16.44 6.54 10.43
N ILE A 64 16.42 6.94 9.16
CA ILE A 64 15.27 7.60 8.53
C ILE A 64 14.02 6.72 8.60
N MET A 65 14.15 5.45 8.26
CA MET A 65 13.04 4.50 8.34
C MET A 65 12.55 4.29 9.77
N LEU A 66 13.45 4.27 10.75
CA LEU A 66 13.10 4.15 12.17
C LEU A 66 12.33 5.39 12.66
N VAL A 67 12.81 6.59 12.35
CA VAL A 67 12.14 7.86 12.72
C VAL A 67 10.72 7.91 12.12
N ALA A 68 10.54 7.46 10.89
CA ALA A 68 9.23 7.40 10.28
C ALA A 68 8.27 6.45 11.03
N LYS A 69 8.76 5.35 11.61
CA LYS A 69 7.92 4.46 12.43
C LYS A 69 7.48 5.10 13.74
N PHE A 70 8.32 5.92 14.36
CA PHE A 70 7.89 6.73 15.50
C PHE A 70 6.85 7.78 15.10
N TRP A 71 6.99 8.36 13.91
CA TRP A 71 6.00 9.27 13.37
C TRP A 71 4.64 8.61 13.17
N ASP A 72 4.61 7.40 12.58
CA ASP A 72 3.39 6.59 12.44
C ASP A 72 2.70 6.35 13.79
N ALA A 73 3.45 6.00 14.84
CA ALA A 73 2.90 5.77 16.17
C ALA A 73 2.15 6.97 16.75
N ILE A 74 2.49 8.18 16.32
CA ILE A 74 1.80 9.42 16.72
C ILE A 74 0.62 9.72 15.78
N THR A 75 0.83 9.60 14.48
CA THR A 75 -0.16 10.00 13.47
C THR A 75 -1.32 9.03 13.35
N ASP A 76 -1.13 7.73 13.59
CA ASP A 76 -2.17 6.72 13.50
C ASP A 76 -3.33 6.97 14.51
N PRO A 77 -3.08 7.17 15.82
CA PRO A 77 -4.14 7.51 16.76
C PRO A 77 -4.84 8.84 16.44
N VAL A 78 -4.07 9.85 16.00
CA VAL A 78 -4.61 11.16 15.61
C VAL A 78 -5.56 11.02 14.44
N MET A 79 -5.16 10.30 13.40
CA MET A 79 -5.98 10.06 12.23
C MET A 79 -7.22 9.22 12.54
N GLY A 80 -7.08 8.22 13.43
CA GLY A 80 -8.21 7.45 13.95
C GLY A 80 -9.26 8.36 14.60
N PHE A 81 -8.83 9.23 15.49
CA PHE A 81 -9.70 10.20 16.14
C PHE A 81 -10.38 11.16 15.15
N ILE A 82 -9.63 11.70 14.19
CA ILE A 82 -10.15 12.62 13.17
C ILE A 82 -11.20 11.90 12.31
N SER A 83 -10.89 10.71 11.78
CA SER A 83 -11.79 9.98 10.88
C SER A 83 -13.07 9.52 11.56
N ASP A 84 -13.01 9.15 12.84
CA ASP A 84 -14.19 8.70 13.59
C ASP A 84 -15.12 9.86 14.00
N ASN A 85 -14.57 11.06 14.22
CA ASN A 85 -15.37 12.26 14.58
C ASN A 85 -15.90 13.05 13.38
N THR A 86 -15.43 12.73 12.16
CA THR A 86 -15.88 13.44 10.96
C THR A 86 -17.31 13.05 10.57
N ARG A 87 -18.13 14.05 10.28
CA ARG A 87 -19.50 13.91 9.77
C ARG A 87 -19.57 14.57 8.39
N GLY A 88 -19.56 13.78 7.31
CA GLY A 88 -19.60 14.29 5.94
C GLY A 88 -20.72 13.67 5.09
N ARG A 89 -21.09 14.34 3.99
CA ARG A 89 -22.13 13.88 3.04
C ARG A 89 -21.75 12.55 2.36
N PHE A 90 -20.45 12.25 2.21
CA PHE A 90 -19.91 11.03 1.59
C PHE A 90 -19.60 9.92 2.60
N GLY A 91 -20.07 10.07 3.85
CA GLY A 91 -19.69 9.19 4.97
C GLY A 91 -18.46 9.73 5.72
N ARG A 92 -18.14 9.11 6.86
CA ARG A 92 -17.07 9.62 7.73
C ARG A 92 -15.66 9.22 7.29
N ARG A 93 -15.49 8.07 6.62
CA ARG A 93 -14.17 7.49 6.30
C ARG A 93 -13.77 7.59 4.82
N LYS A 94 -14.74 7.48 3.90
CA LYS A 94 -14.50 7.46 2.45
C LYS A 94 -13.69 8.65 1.92
N PRO A 95 -13.94 9.92 2.34
CA PRO A 95 -13.19 11.05 1.81
C PRO A 95 -11.70 10.99 2.15
N TYR A 96 -11.36 10.47 3.33
CA TYR A 96 -9.95 10.31 3.74
C TYR A 96 -9.26 9.21 2.96
N MET A 97 -9.93 8.08 2.72
CA MET A 97 -9.39 6.99 1.90
C MET A 97 -9.07 7.47 0.48
N PHE A 98 -10.02 8.17 -0.14
CA PHE A 98 -9.83 8.71 -1.49
C PHE A 98 -8.71 9.77 -1.53
N ALA A 99 -8.76 10.76 -0.64
CA ALA A 99 -7.73 11.81 -0.57
C ALA A 99 -6.35 11.22 -0.25
N GLY A 100 -6.26 10.32 0.72
CA GLY A 100 -5.03 9.63 1.07
C GLY A 100 -4.49 8.77 -0.08
N GLY A 101 -5.35 8.06 -0.81
CA GLY A 101 -4.97 7.27 -1.98
C GLY A 101 -4.35 8.13 -3.09
N VAL A 102 -4.97 9.25 -3.42
CA VAL A 102 -4.43 10.21 -4.41
C VAL A 102 -3.10 10.80 -3.94
N LEU A 103 -3.02 11.22 -2.67
CA LEU A 103 -1.78 11.77 -2.09
C LEU A 103 -0.65 10.73 -2.05
N LEU A 104 -0.97 9.46 -1.80
CA LEU A 104 0.01 8.36 -1.86
C LEU A 104 0.60 8.18 -3.25
N LEU A 105 -0.23 8.21 -4.30
CA LEU A 105 0.24 8.10 -5.68
C LEU A 105 1.16 9.28 -6.04
N ILE A 106 0.76 10.50 -5.70
CA ILE A 106 1.57 11.69 -5.92
C ILE A 106 2.88 11.59 -5.12
N GLY A 107 2.80 11.17 -3.85
CA GLY A 107 3.95 11.04 -2.97
C GLY A 107 4.99 10.04 -3.48
N ILE A 108 4.56 8.88 -3.97
CA ILE A 108 5.45 7.89 -4.60
C ILE A 108 6.14 8.52 -5.82
N PHE A 109 5.38 9.15 -6.72
CA PHE A 109 5.94 9.75 -7.92
C PHE A 109 6.99 10.83 -7.60
N VAL A 110 6.68 11.74 -6.68
CA VAL A 110 7.59 12.83 -6.29
C VAL A 110 8.84 12.30 -5.56
N MET A 111 8.68 11.27 -4.72
CA MET A 111 9.77 10.71 -3.93
C MET A 111 10.86 10.04 -4.80
N PHE A 112 10.47 9.42 -5.92
CA PHE A 112 11.40 8.78 -6.85
C PHE A 112 11.81 9.67 -8.03
N MET A 113 11.53 10.98 -7.98
CA MET A 113 12.02 11.91 -8.99
C MET A 113 13.55 11.90 -9.07
N PRO A 114 14.13 12.05 -10.27
CA PRO A 114 15.59 12.01 -10.50
C PRO A 114 16.31 13.31 -10.05
N ILE A 115 16.01 13.78 -8.83
CA ILE A 115 16.56 15.03 -8.27
C ILE A 115 18.08 14.95 -8.15
N ARG A 116 18.63 13.78 -7.97
CA ARG A 116 20.07 13.55 -7.89
C ARG A 116 20.78 13.94 -9.19
N ASP A 117 20.14 13.72 -10.34
CA ASP A 117 20.69 14.06 -11.66
C ASP A 117 20.68 15.58 -11.92
N TRP A 118 19.91 16.34 -11.13
CA TRP A 118 19.90 17.82 -11.20
C TRP A 118 21.07 18.47 -10.45
N GLY A 119 22.07 17.68 -10.02
CA GLY A 119 23.27 18.17 -9.37
C GLY A 119 23.10 18.47 -7.87
N VAL A 120 22.03 17.99 -7.25
CA VAL A 120 21.81 18.16 -5.81
C VAL A 120 22.84 17.34 -5.01
N SER A 121 23.44 17.95 -3.97
CA SER A 121 24.39 17.28 -3.09
C SER A 121 23.74 16.10 -2.35
N VAL A 122 24.57 15.14 -1.87
CA VAL A 122 24.05 13.99 -1.08
C VAL A 122 23.28 14.46 0.15
N GLY A 123 23.75 15.50 0.83
CA GLY A 123 23.08 16.08 2.00
C GLY A 123 21.71 16.68 1.65
N GLY A 124 21.62 17.44 0.56
CA GLY A 124 20.35 18.01 0.08
C GLY A 124 19.36 16.92 -0.33
N PHE A 125 19.85 15.89 -1.02
CA PHE A 125 19.04 14.72 -1.38
C PHE A 125 18.55 13.96 -0.14
N THR A 126 19.41 13.77 0.87
CA THR A 126 19.00 13.12 2.13
C THR A 126 17.92 13.91 2.84
N ALA A 127 18.03 15.24 2.92
CA ALA A 127 16.99 16.08 3.52
C ALA A 127 15.65 15.98 2.76
N PHE A 128 15.70 15.99 1.43
CA PHE A 128 14.53 15.79 0.59
C PHE A 128 13.84 14.43 0.88
N ILE A 129 14.62 13.35 0.92
CA ILE A 129 14.11 12.01 1.19
C ILE A 129 13.48 11.90 2.59
N VAL A 130 14.10 12.51 3.62
CA VAL A 130 13.52 12.54 4.98
C VAL A 130 12.12 13.16 4.96
N ILE A 131 11.99 14.33 4.34
CA ILE A 131 10.73 15.06 4.26
C ILE A 131 9.69 14.25 3.48
N MET A 132 10.05 13.75 2.30
CA MET A 132 9.14 13.02 1.44
C MET A 132 8.72 11.67 2.04
N TYR A 133 9.62 10.99 2.75
CA TYR A 133 9.30 9.72 3.40
C TYR A 133 8.35 9.91 4.59
N ILE A 134 8.53 10.97 5.38
CA ILE A 134 7.60 11.34 6.46
C ILE A 134 6.22 11.72 5.87
N LEU A 135 6.19 12.51 4.81
CA LEU A 135 4.93 12.87 4.12
C LEU A 135 4.23 11.63 3.56
N TRP A 136 4.96 10.73 2.93
CA TRP A 136 4.39 9.49 2.40
C TRP A 136 3.79 8.62 3.51
N ASN A 137 4.47 8.45 4.67
CA ASN A 137 3.91 7.75 5.83
C ASN A 137 2.63 8.46 6.31
N THR A 138 2.62 9.79 6.40
CA THR A 138 1.42 10.55 6.77
C THR A 138 0.26 10.29 5.78
N PHE A 139 0.52 10.30 4.48
CA PHE A 139 -0.50 10.00 3.47
C PHE A 139 -0.99 8.55 3.58
N SER A 140 -0.10 7.61 3.91
CA SER A 140 -0.45 6.22 4.19
C SER A 140 -1.38 6.12 5.40
N THR A 141 -1.07 6.79 6.49
CA THR A 141 -1.93 6.85 7.68
C THR A 141 -3.32 7.42 7.36
N ILE A 142 -3.39 8.52 6.57
CA ILE A 142 -4.66 9.13 6.15
C ILE A 142 -5.54 8.15 5.36
N ALA A 143 -4.94 7.30 4.52
CA ALA A 143 -5.66 6.31 3.73
C ALA A 143 -5.99 5.03 4.52
N MET A 144 -4.99 4.47 5.23
CA MET A 144 -5.05 3.12 5.79
C MET A 144 -5.79 3.04 7.11
N VAL A 145 -5.68 4.03 7.99
CA VAL A 145 -6.38 4.01 9.29
C VAL A 145 -7.89 3.98 9.12
N PRO A 146 -8.52 4.86 8.29
CA PRO A 146 -9.94 4.75 8.00
C PRO A 146 -10.32 3.45 7.27
N TYR A 147 -9.48 2.96 6.36
CA TYR A 147 -9.69 1.71 5.65
C TYR A 147 -9.73 0.50 6.61
N CYS A 148 -8.76 0.37 7.51
CA CYS A 148 -8.72 -0.71 8.49
C CYS A 148 -9.94 -0.67 9.43
N SER A 149 -10.38 0.51 9.81
CA SER A 149 -11.55 0.69 10.66
C SER A 149 -12.87 0.41 9.95
N MET A 150 -12.92 0.42 8.61
CA MET A 150 -14.14 0.18 7.82
C MET A 150 -14.68 -1.25 7.99
N ALA A 151 -13.84 -2.22 8.37
CA ALA A 151 -14.26 -3.59 8.63
C ALA A 151 -15.42 -3.70 9.63
N SER A 152 -15.45 -2.82 10.63
CA SER A 152 -16.53 -2.77 11.63
C SER A 152 -17.86 -2.23 11.07
N ASP A 153 -17.82 -1.47 10.00
CA ASP A 153 -18.99 -0.80 9.42
C ASP A 153 -19.63 -1.62 8.29
N ILE A 154 -18.96 -2.67 7.80
CA ILE A 154 -19.45 -3.50 6.65
C ILE A 154 -20.74 -4.25 7.00
N SER A 155 -20.84 -4.84 8.19
CA SER A 155 -22.02 -5.58 8.64
C SER A 155 -22.10 -5.67 10.16
N PRO A 156 -23.31 -5.68 10.75
CA PRO A 156 -23.48 -5.98 12.16
C PRO A 156 -23.12 -7.44 12.50
N SER A 157 -23.22 -8.35 11.53
CA SER A 157 -22.91 -9.77 11.71
C SER A 157 -21.41 -10.04 11.86
N PHE A 158 -21.01 -10.64 12.97
CA PHE A 158 -19.64 -11.06 13.22
C PHE A 158 -19.11 -12.00 12.13
N LYS A 159 -19.95 -12.93 11.64
CA LYS A 159 -19.59 -13.88 10.58
C LYS A 159 -19.23 -13.16 9.27
N GLU A 160 -20.04 -12.18 8.86
CA GLU A 160 -19.80 -11.43 7.64
C GLU A 160 -18.56 -10.53 7.72
N ARG A 161 -18.34 -9.89 8.87
CA ARG A 161 -17.10 -9.13 9.13
C ARG A 161 -15.86 -10.01 9.07
N ASN A 162 -15.94 -11.20 9.67
CA ASN A 162 -14.83 -12.16 9.64
C ASN A 162 -14.54 -12.66 8.22
N ASN A 163 -15.59 -12.95 7.44
CA ASN A 163 -15.45 -13.34 6.04
C ASN A 163 -14.81 -12.22 5.19
N ALA A 164 -15.24 -10.97 5.35
CA ALA A 164 -14.67 -9.82 4.67
C ALA A 164 -13.19 -9.62 5.05
N ASN A 165 -12.88 -9.75 6.34
CA ASN A 165 -11.51 -9.65 6.83
C ASN A 165 -10.62 -10.79 6.32
N THR A 166 -11.16 -12.01 6.18
CA THR A 166 -10.42 -13.13 5.56
C THR A 166 -10.07 -12.83 4.12
N VAL A 167 -11.00 -12.28 3.34
CA VAL A 167 -10.73 -11.85 1.96
C VAL A 167 -9.65 -10.77 1.94
N LYS A 168 -9.75 -9.76 2.82
CA LYS A 168 -8.73 -8.72 2.99
C LYS A 168 -7.35 -9.33 3.24
N LEU A 169 -7.23 -10.28 4.19
CA LEU A 169 -5.95 -10.92 4.53
C LEU A 169 -5.35 -11.70 3.36
N VAL A 170 -6.19 -12.37 2.54
CA VAL A 170 -5.70 -13.07 1.34
C VAL A 170 -5.13 -12.07 0.34
N PHE A 171 -5.84 -10.97 0.03
CA PHE A 171 -5.33 -9.93 -0.85
C PHE A 171 -4.05 -9.29 -0.30
N ASN A 172 -4.00 -9.02 0.99
CA ASN A 172 -2.81 -8.46 1.66
C ASN A 172 -1.60 -9.41 1.54
N ALA A 173 -1.77 -10.70 1.80
CA ALA A 173 -0.70 -11.70 1.71
C ALA A 173 -0.17 -11.85 0.27
N VAL A 174 -1.06 -11.91 -0.73
CA VAL A 174 -0.68 -11.98 -2.14
C VAL A 174 0.05 -10.70 -2.56
N ALA A 175 -0.48 -9.54 -2.21
CA ALA A 175 0.12 -8.26 -2.54
C ALA A 175 1.51 -8.10 -1.89
N SER A 176 1.65 -8.45 -0.61
CA SER A 176 2.94 -8.42 0.09
C SER A 176 3.96 -9.36 -0.56
N GLY A 177 3.56 -10.57 -0.89
CA GLY A 177 4.43 -11.54 -1.58
C GLY A 177 4.92 -11.00 -2.93
N LEU A 178 4.02 -10.45 -3.74
CA LEU A 178 4.38 -9.83 -5.01
C LEU A 178 5.28 -8.61 -4.82
N ALA A 179 5.00 -7.78 -3.82
CA ALA A 179 5.76 -6.56 -3.54
C ALA A 179 7.19 -6.82 -3.05
N TYR A 180 7.45 -7.98 -2.44
CA TYR A 180 8.82 -8.40 -2.11
C TYR A 180 9.54 -9.05 -3.28
N VAL A 181 8.86 -9.92 -4.02
CA VAL A 181 9.49 -10.72 -5.08
C VAL A 181 9.73 -9.93 -6.36
N LEU A 182 8.72 -9.18 -6.84
CA LEU A 182 8.82 -8.50 -8.13
C LEU A 182 9.96 -7.45 -8.17
N PRO A 183 10.14 -6.54 -7.20
CA PRO A 183 11.23 -5.58 -7.25
C PRO A 183 12.60 -6.25 -7.21
N LEU A 184 12.76 -7.34 -6.45
CA LEU A 184 14.02 -8.08 -6.39
C LEU A 184 14.36 -8.69 -7.75
N LEU A 185 13.39 -9.31 -8.43
CA LEU A 185 13.58 -9.85 -9.77
C LEU A 185 13.94 -8.76 -10.79
N PHE A 186 13.26 -7.60 -10.73
CA PHE A 186 13.57 -6.47 -11.60
C PHE A 186 14.95 -5.88 -11.31
N ILE A 187 15.32 -5.72 -10.03
CA ILE A 187 16.62 -5.21 -9.63
C ILE A 187 17.73 -6.18 -10.06
N GLU A 188 17.54 -7.48 -9.86
CA GLU A 188 18.54 -8.50 -10.25
C GLU A 188 18.70 -8.57 -11.76
N ALA A 189 17.60 -8.53 -12.52
CA ALA A 189 17.64 -8.53 -13.99
C ALA A 189 18.37 -7.31 -14.59
N LEU A 190 18.37 -6.17 -13.86
CA LEU A 190 19.01 -4.92 -14.32
C LEU A 190 20.45 -4.75 -13.81
N ILE A 191 20.78 -5.32 -12.65
CA ILE A 191 22.14 -5.29 -12.08
C ILE A 191 23.06 -6.33 -12.69
N ASN A 192 22.53 -7.38 -13.26
CA ASN A 192 23.32 -8.41 -13.95
C ASN A 192 23.99 -7.81 -15.20
N LYS A 193 25.32 -7.68 -15.14
CA LYS A 193 26.18 -6.96 -16.10
C LYS A 193 26.10 -7.44 -17.55
N ASP A 194 25.49 -8.58 -17.81
CA ASP A 194 25.52 -9.26 -19.12
C ASP A 194 24.15 -9.38 -19.80
N GLY A 195 23.08 -8.86 -19.20
CA GLY A 195 21.73 -9.07 -19.70
C GLY A 195 20.79 -7.90 -19.58
N TYR A 196 20.94 -6.92 -20.46
CA TYR A 196 19.93 -5.89 -20.68
C TYR A 196 18.70 -6.50 -21.33
N LEU A 197 17.77 -7.02 -20.53
CA LEU A 197 16.61 -7.67 -21.11
C LEU A 197 15.61 -6.70 -21.77
N PHE A 198 15.58 -5.40 -21.39
CA PHE A 198 14.58 -4.49 -21.95
C PHE A 198 14.99 -3.05 -22.26
N MET A 199 16.04 -2.45 -21.64
CA MET A 199 16.41 -1.04 -21.92
C MET A 199 17.92 -0.78 -21.71
N PRO A 200 18.75 -0.83 -22.75
CA PRO A 200 20.20 -0.76 -22.64
C PRO A 200 20.79 0.62 -22.23
N ASN A 201 19.96 1.69 -22.18
CA ASN A 201 20.41 3.06 -21.95
C ASN A 201 19.69 3.74 -20.77
N MET A 202 19.02 3.00 -19.89
CA MET A 202 18.29 3.58 -18.78
C MET A 202 19.24 3.97 -17.63
N SER A 203 19.16 5.19 -17.13
CA SER A 203 19.88 5.61 -15.94
C SER A 203 19.29 4.95 -14.68
N THR A 204 20.10 4.83 -13.62
CA THR A 204 19.65 4.25 -12.34
C THR A 204 18.44 4.99 -11.78
N THR A 205 18.40 6.30 -11.94
CA THR A 205 17.30 7.17 -11.47
C THR A 205 16.01 6.97 -12.26
N GLU A 206 16.10 6.87 -13.59
CA GLU A 206 14.97 6.58 -14.46
C GLU A 206 14.36 5.20 -14.16
N PHE A 207 15.21 4.22 -13.84
CA PHE A 207 14.75 2.89 -13.41
C PHE A 207 13.88 2.96 -12.16
N TRP A 208 14.33 3.68 -11.12
CA TRP A 208 13.57 3.82 -9.89
C TRP A 208 12.24 4.56 -10.11
N LEU A 209 12.23 5.53 -11.01
CA LEU A 209 11.01 6.25 -11.40
C LEU A 209 10.02 5.33 -12.12
N CYS A 210 10.46 4.55 -13.11
CA CYS A 210 9.61 3.59 -13.80
C CYS A 210 9.03 2.54 -12.85
N LEU A 211 9.88 2.00 -11.96
CA LEU A 211 9.46 1.04 -10.95
C LEU A 211 8.40 1.64 -10.02
N SER A 212 8.57 2.89 -9.59
CA SER A 212 7.61 3.58 -8.72
C SER A 212 6.27 3.81 -9.41
N ILE A 213 6.25 4.14 -10.71
CA ILE A 213 5.01 4.31 -11.48
C ILE A 213 4.27 2.98 -11.60
N ILE A 214 4.95 1.92 -12.03
CA ILE A 214 4.35 0.60 -12.22
C ILE A 214 3.71 0.11 -10.91
N PHE A 215 4.45 0.15 -9.82
CA PHE A 215 3.97 -0.35 -8.54
C PHE A 215 2.99 0.62 -7.86
N GLY A 216 3.14 1.92 -8.05
CA GLY A 216 2.19 2.92 -7.58
C GLY A 216 0.81 2.68 -8.18
N VAL A 217 0.73 2.45 -9.49
CA VAL A 217 -0.53 2.14 -10.18
C VAL A 217 -1.06 0.77 -9.77
N LEU A 218 -0.21 -0.26 -9.69
CA LEU A 218 -0.62 -1.62 -9.36
C LEU A 218 -1.23 -1.73 -7.96
N PHE A 219 -0.59 -1.12 -6.97
CA PHE A 219 -1.03 -1.22 -5.58
C PHE A 219 -1.95 -0.07 -5.17
N GLY A 220 -1.71 1.15 -5.67
CA GLY A 220 -2.51 2.33 -5.34
C GLY A 220 -3.90 2.32 -5.98
N GLY A 221 -4.04 1.73 -7.18
CA GLY A 221 -5.33 1.64 -7.88
C GLY A 221 -6.42 0.86 -7.12
N GLY A 222 -6.05 0.02 -6.17
CA GLY A 222 -7.01 -0.72 -5.34
C GLY A 222 -7.74 0.12 -4.27
N LEU A 223 -7.29 1.37 -4.02
CA LEU A 223 -7.86 2.27 -3.01
C LEU A 223 -8.79 3.34 -3.61
N ILE A 224 -8.70 3.59 -4.89
CA ILE A 224 -9.49 4.56 -5.67
C ILE A 224 -10.62 3.83 -6.38
#